data_6a4cd943a1a05036db219ff16b9845cb
#
_entry.id   6a4cd943a1a05036db219ff16b9845cb
#
_cell.length_a   1.000
_cell.length_b   1.000
_cell.length_c   1.000
_cell.angle_alpha   90.00
_cell.angle_beta   90.00
_cell.angle_gamma   90.00
#
_symmetry.space_group_name_H-M   'P 1'
#
loop_
_entity.id
_entity.type
_entity.pdbx_description
1 polymer ?
#
loop_
_entity_poly.entity_id
_entity_poly.type
_entity_poly.pdbx_seq_one_letter_code
_entity_poly.pdbx_strand_id
1 'polypeptide(L)'
;VRSFGRGCGGAGGTPLLVANQPQLGNDGFGFDVLHAAPATPCAVCLSLNAQQHPIGAGCTLRLLPPFVPFVTTSNGHGFATVKLPLPVDPMLRGQTFVAQAIALDATAPLGVTLTAALRLALGD
;
A
#
# COMPACT_ATOMS: atom_id res chain seq x y z
N VAL A 1 -11.48 6.78 1.11
CA VAL A 1 -10.52 5.67 1.29
C VAL A 1 -11.21 4.52 2.01
N ARG A 2 -11.12 3.35 1.44
CA ARG A 2 -11.73 2.15 2.02
C ARG A 2 -10.71 1.02 2.04
N SER A 3 -10.55 0.41 3.21
CA SER A 3 -9.71 -0.79 3.36
C SER A 3 -10.53 -2.05 3.05
N PHE A 4 -9.91 -3.02 2.41
CA PHE A 4 -10.56 -4.32 2.16
C PHE A 4 -9.54 -5.45 2.19
N GLY A 5 -10.04 -6.63 2.53
CA GLY A 5 -9.23 -7.83 2.65
C GLY A 5 -8.39 -7.84 3.92
N ARG A 6 -7.47 -8.80 3.98
CA ARG A 6 -6.52 -8.96 5.09
C ARG A 6 -5.12 -8.93 4.57
N GLY A 7 -4.21 -8.40 5.38
CA GLY A 7 -2.78 -8.55 5.16
C GLY A 7 -2.28 -9.89 5.69
N CYS A 8 -1.00 -10.13 5.53
CA CYS A 8 -0.30 -11.25 6.13
C CYS A 8 0.99 -10.75 6.77
N GLY A 9 1.39 -11.36 7.86
CA GLY A 9 2.48 -10.85 8.67
C GLY A 9 3.59 -11.84 8.93
N GLY A 10 4.66 -11.34 9.53
CA GLY A 10 5.76 -12.11 10.08
C GLY A 10 5.74 -12.09 11.61
N ALA A 11 6.90 -12.25 12.23
CA ALA A 11 7.03 -12.29 13.69
C ALA A 11 6.61 -10.98 14.36
N GLY A 12 6.76 -9.84 13.67
CA GLY A 12 6.35 -8.53 14.18
C GLY A 12 4.90 -8.20 13.99
N GLY A 13 4.11 -9.10 13.38
CA GLY A 13 2.70 -8.88 13.10
C GLY A 13 2.43 -8.52 11.65
N THR A 14 1.22 -8.10 11.37
CA THR A 14 0.78 -7.72 10.02
C THR A 14 0.96 -6.23 9.81
N PRO A 15 1.63 -5.79 8.72
CA PRO A 15 1.75 -4.37 8.44
C PRO A 15 0.42 -3.75 8.05
N LEU A 16 0.30 -2.45 8.26
CA LEU A 16 -0.87 -1.65 7.91
C LEU A 16 -0.51 -0.62 6.85
N LEU A 17 -1.41 -0.40 5.93
CA LEU A 17 -1.31 0.67 4.94
C LEU A 17 -2.40 1.69 5.22
N VAL A 18 -2.01 2.95 5.38
CA VAL A 18 -2.94 4.04 5.56
C VAL A 18 -2.64 5.15 4.55
N ALA A 19 -3.64 5.90 4.18
CA ALA A 19 -3.51 7.02 3.28
C ALA A 19 -4.21 8.23 3.89
N ASN A 20 -3.71 9.43 3.58
CA ASN A 20 -4.42 10.64 3.92
C ASN A 20 -5.48 10.94 2.84
N GLN A 21 -6.05 12.14 2.83
CA GLN A 21 -7.19 12.44 1.95
C GLN A 21 -6.76 12.54 0.48
N PRO A 22 -7.35 11.72 -0.42
CA PRO A 22 -7.02 11.74 -1.85
C PRO A 22 -7.75 12.88 -2.57
N GLN A 23 -7.55 14.11 -2.12
CA GLN A 23 -8.14 15.31 -2.72
C GLN A 23 -7.23 15.86 -3.80
N LEU A 24 -7.82 16.27 -4.92
CA LEU A 24 -7.07 16.96 -5.97
C LEU A 24 -6.44 18.23 -5.41
N GLY A 25 -5.18 18.46 -5.74
CA GLY A 25 -4.42 19.58 -5.20
C GLY A 25 -3.80 19.34 -3.84
N ASN A 26 -3.98 18.16 -3.25
CA ASN A 26 -3.34 17.83 -1.98
C ASN A 26 -1.86 17.49 -2.21
N ASP A 27 -0.99 18.47 -1.97
CA ASP A 27 0.46 18.28 -2.11
C ASP A 27 1.03 17.34 -1.05
N GLY A 28 0.32 17.15 0.05
CA GLY A 28 0.72 16.26 1.13
C GLY A 28 0.14 14.86 1.02
N PHE A 29 -0.54 14.53 -0.08
CA PHE A 29 -1.08 13.18 -0.22
C PHE A 29 0.04 12.15 -0.24
N GLY A 30 -0.20 11.04 0.41
CA GLY A 30 0.76 9.93 0.47
C GLY A 30 0.21 8.77 1.27
N PHE A 31 1.06 7.75 1.38
CA PHE A 31 0.77 6.53 2.09
C PHE A 31 1.78 6.35 3.22
N ASP A 32 1.31 5.80 4.33
CA ASP A 32 2.15 5.37 5.43
C ASP A 32 2.01 3.86 5.60
N VAL A 33 3.13 3.19 5.74
CA VAL A 33 3.19 1.77 6.09
C VAL A 33 3.61 1.68 7.55
N LEU A 34 2.81 0.98 8.34
CA LEU A 34 3.03 0.82 9.78
C LEU A 34 3.25 -0.65 10.09
N HIS A 35 4.05 -0.92 11.13
CA HIS A 35 4.30 -2.28 11.62
C HIS A 35 4.98 -3.19 10.59
N ALA A 36 5.76 -2.63 9.69
CA ALA A 36 6.63 -3.41 8.81
C ALA A 36 7.86 -3.88 9.58
N ALA A 37 8.64 -4.79 9.00
CA ALA A 37 9.94 -5.15 9.57
C ALA A 37 10.83 -3.91 9.59
N PRO A 38 11.65 -3.71 10.65
CA PRO A 38 12.47 -2.51 10.77
C PRO A 38 13.57 -2.45 9.71
N ALA A 39 13.85 -1.25 9.22
CA ALA A 39 14.97 -0.94 8.33
C ALA A 39 15.04 -1.86 7.11
N THR A 40 13.90 -2.17 6.51
CA THR A 40 13.82 -3.06 5.35
C THR A 40 13.15 -2.35 4.16
N PRO A 41 13.48 -2.77 2.92
CA PRO A 41 12.78 -2.27 1.74
C PRO A 41 11.31 -2.64 1.76
N CYS A 42 10.47 -1.69 1.34
CA CYS A 42 9.06 -1.93 1.13
C CYS A 42 8.59 -1.10 -0.06
N ALA A 43 7.42 -1.45 -0.60
CA ALA A 43 6.85 -0.76 -1.75
C ALA A 43 5.35 -0.60 -1.55
N VAL A 44 4.85 0.56 -1.92
CA VAL A 44 3.42 0.78 -2.09
C VAL A 44 3.12 0.66 -3.58
N CYS A 45 2.27 -0.30 -3.94
CA CYS A 45 1.93 -0.57 -5.33
C CYS A 45 0.52 -0.06 -5.62
N LEU A 46 0.36 0.58 -6.77
CA LEU A 46 -0.91 1.13 -7.22
C LEU A 46 -1.38 0.43 -8.48
N SER A 47 -2.68 0.13 -8.56
CA SER A 47 -3.32 -0.46 -9.72
C SER A 47 -4.69 0.17 -9.94
N LEU A 48 -5.18 0.11 -11.17
CA LEU A 48 -6.52 0.59 -11.50
C LEU A 48 -7.61 -0.38 -11.05
N ASN A 49 -7.29 -1.65 -10.88
CA ASN A 49 -8.26 -2.69 -10.57
C ASN A 49 -7.76 -3.62 -9.49
N ALA A 50 -8.69 -4.23 -8.77
CA ALA A 50 -8.41 -5.21 -7.73
C ALA A 50 -8.58 -6.63 -8.25
N GLN A 51 -7.89 -7.57 -7.61
CA GLN A 51 -8.10 -9.01 -7.78
C GLN A 51 -7.94 -9.71 -6.44
N GLN A 52 -8.18 -11.01 -6.43
CA GLN A 52 -7.86 -11.87 -5.30
C GLN A 52 -6.98 -13.00 -5.82
N HIS A 53 -5.67 -12.87 -5.64
CA HIS A 53 -4.71 -13.88 -6.10
C HIS A 53 -3.92 -14.38 -4.89
N PRO A 54 -4.33 -15.51 -4.29
CA PRO A 54 -3.57 -16.07 -3.18
C PRO A 54 -2.17 -16.49 -3.63
N ILE A 55 -1.16 -16.07 -2.86
CA ILE A 55 0.24 -16.42 -3.14
C ILE A 55 0.83 -17.38 -2.10
N GLY A 56 0.00 -17.86 -1.16
CA GLY A 56 0.38 -18.80 -0.13
C GLY A 56 0.51 -18.14 1.24
N ALA A 57 0.62 -18.94 2.30
CA ALA A 57 0.83 -18.52 3.68
C ALA A 57 -0.18 -17.47 4.19
N GLY A 58 -1.41 -17.48 3.67
CA GLY A 58 -2.43 -16.50 4.04
C GLY A 58 -2.29 -15.16 3.34
N CYS A 59 -1.34 -15.02 2.42
CA CYS A 59 -1.11 -13.78 1.68
C CYS A 59 -1.93 -13.78 0.40
N THR A 60 -2.57 -12.65 0.10
CA THR A 60 -3.33 -12.47 -1.14
C THR A 60 -2.90 -11.18 -1.81
N LEU A 61 -2.47 -11.27 -3.06
CA LEU A 61 -2.20 -10.10 -3.89
C LEU A 61 -3.53 -9.58 -4.41
N ARG A 62 -3.82 -8.32 -4.09
CA ARG A 62 -5.12 -7.74 -4.40
C ARG A 62 -5.09 -6.72 -5.52
N LEU A 63 -3.94 -6.59 -6.18
CA LEU A 63 -3.76 -5.68 -7.30
C LEU A 63 -3.75 -6.46 -8.60
N LEU A 64 -4.61 -6.07 -9.53
CA LEU A 64 -4.61 -6.65 -10.87
C LEU A 64 -3.51 -5.98 -11.70
N PRO A 65 -2.59 -6.76 -12.31
CA PRO A 65 -1.58 -6.16 -13.19
C PRO A 65 -2.20 -5.45 -14.40
N PRO A 66 -1.56 -4.39 -14.92
CA PRO A 66 -0.29 -3.85 -14.45
C PRO A 66 -0.45 -2.97 -13.21
N PHE A 67 0.60 -2.94 -12.38
CA PHE A 67 0.63 -2.04 -11.23
C PHE A 67 1.99 -1.34 -11.15
N VAL A 68 2.00 -0.18 -10.48
CA VAL A 68 3.18 0.67 -10.38
C VAL A 68 3.69 0.65 -8.93
N PRO A 69 4.93 0.20 -8.69
CA PRO A 69 5.50 0.22 -7.34
C PRO A 69 6.18 1.55 -7.03
N PHE A 70 6.04 1.99 -5.78
CA PHE A 70 6.77 3.11 -5.21
C PHE A 70 7.59 2.59 -4.05
N VAL A 71 8.90 2.45 -4.26
CA VAL A 71 9.80 1.78 -3.32
C VAL A 71 10.29 2.78 -2.28
N THR A 72 10.34 2.34 -1.03
CA THR A 72 10.91 3.09 0.08
C THR A 72 11.56 2.13 1.06
N THR A 73 12.02 2.63 2.19
CA THR A 73 12.64 1.82 3.25
C THR A 73 11.99 2.19 4.57
N SER A 74 11.62 1.19 5.37
CA SER A 74 11.11 1.43 6.71
C SER A 74 12.22 1.90 7.63
N ASN A 75 11.84 2.67 8.67
CA ASN A 75 12.80 3.10 9.70
C ASN A 75 12.97 1.99 10.77
N GLY A 76 13.69 2.31 11.83
CA GLY A 76 13.93 1.35 12.93
C GLY A 76 12.69 0.94 13.70
N HIS A 77 11.57 1.61 13.51
CA HIS A 77 10.28 1.28 14.12
C HIS A 77 9.31 0.61 13.16
N GLY A 78 9.75 0.28 11.94
CA GLY A 78 8.89 -0.34 10.93
C GLY A 78 7.93 0.63 10.27
N PHE A 79 8.26 1.92 10.23
CA PHE A 79 7.42 2.97 9.64
C PHE A 79 8.04 3.43 8.33
N ALA A 80 7.24 3.54 7.28
CA ALA A 80 7.67 4.03 5.98
C ALA A 80 6.61 4.97 5.39
N THR A 81 7.05 5.93 4.59
CA THR A 81 6.17 6.90 3.95
C THR A 81 6.47 7.00 2.47
N VAL A 82 5.42 7.01 1.66
CA VAL A 82 5.50 7.29 0.22
C VAL A 82 4.66 8.55 -0.04
N LYS A 83 5.31 9.59 -0.52
CA LYS A 83 4.64 10.84 -0.92
C LYS A 83 4.21 10.76 -2.37
N LEU A 84 2.98 11.16 -2.65
CA LEU A 84 2.42 11.14 -3.99
C LEU A 84 1.52 12.38 -4.17
N PRO A 85 2.12 13.59 -4.33
CA PRO A 85 1.33 14.80 -4.44
C PRO A 85 0.33 14.73 -5.59
N LEU A 86 -0.91 15.14 -5.33
CA LEU A 86 -1.98 15.11 -6.31
C LEU A 86 -2.13 16.48 -6.97
N PRO A 87 -2.01 16.57 -8.31
CA PRO A 87 -2.21 17.84 -9.00
C PRO A 87 -3.68 18.25 -9.01
N VAL A 88 -3.92 19.54 -9.23
CA VAL A 88 -5.28 20.03 -9.44
C VAL A 88 -5.60 19.83 -10.92
N ASP A 89 -6.08 18.64 -11.26
CA ASP A 89 -6.44 18.29 -12.63
C ASP A 89 -7.87 17.75 -12.63
N PRO A 90 -8.83 18.49 -13.22
CA PRO A 90 -10.23 18.05 -13.23
C PRO A 90 -10.45 16.69 -13.90
N MET A 91 -9.57 16.26 -14.79
CA MET A 91 -9.68 14.96 -15.44
C MET A 91 -9.42 13.80 -14.49
N LEU A 92 -8.78 14.05 -13.35
CA LEU A 92 -8.54 13.03 -12.34
C LEU A 92 -9.72 12.87 -11.38
N ARG A 93 -10.69 13.78 -11.42
CA ARG A 93 -11.86 13.73 -10.53
C ARG A 93 -12.65 12.45 -10.78
N GLY A 94 -12.95 11.74 -9.72
CA GLY A 94 -13.71 10.50 -9.79
C GLY A 94 -12.90 9.28 -10.18
N GLN A 95 -11.62 9.43 -10.51
CA GLN A 95 -10.76 8.28 -10.78
C GLN A 95 -10.56 7.46 -9.52
N THR A 96 -10.61 6.15 -9.67
CA THR A 96 -10.40 5.22 -8.56
C THR A 96 -9.17 4.38 -8.82
N PHE A 97 -8.51 4.00 -7.74
CA PHE A 97 -7.37 3.08 -7.80
C PHE A 97 -7.27 2.26 -6.53
N VAL A 98 -6.46 1.22 -6.59
CA VAL A 98 -6.25 0.28 -5.49
C VAL A 98 -4.78 0.34 -5.10
N ALA A 99 -4.50 0.36 -3.79
CA ALA A 99 -3.15 0.36 -3.25
C ALA A 99 -2.96 -0.81 -2.31
N GLN A 100 -1.78 -1.39 -2.33
CA GLN A 100 -1.37 -2.43 -1.38
C GLN A 100 0.13 -2.32 -1.17
N ALA A 101 0.60 -2.47 0.06
CA ALA A 101 2.02 -2.42 0.36
C ALA A 101 2.58 -3.83 0.56
N ILE A 102 3.83 -3.99 0.14
CA ILE A 102 4.62 -5.20 0.30
C ILE A 102 5.89 -4.79 1.04
N ALA A 103 6.25 -5.54 2.08
CA ALA A 103 7.48 -5.29 2.82
C ALA A 103 8.30 -6.58 2.91
N LEU A 104 9.62 -6.46 2.78
CA LEU A 104 10.51 -7.60 3.02
C LEU A 104 10.53 -7.91 4.52
N ASP A 105 10.44 -9.19 4.85
CA ASP A 105 10.47 -9.64 6.23
C ASP A 105 10.99 -11.08 6.26
N ALA A 106 12.22 -11.26 6.73
CA ALA A 106 12.85 -12.57 6.78
C ALA A 106 12.13 -13.55 7.71
N THR A 107 11.31 -13.05 8.65
CA THR A 107 10.55 -13.89 9.58
C THR A 107 9.22 -14.36 8.99
N ALA A 108 8.78 -13.79 7.85
CA ALA A 108 7.54 -14.18 7.20
C ALA A 108 7.75 -15.46 6.37
N PRO A 109 6.72 -16.33 6.27
CA PRO A 109 6.84 -17.58 5.52
C PRO A 109 7.27 -17.43 4.06
N LEU A 110 6.86 -16.34 3.41
CA LEU A 110 7.22 -16.06 2.01
C LEU A 110 8.39 -15.08 1.89
N GLY A 111 8.99 -14.64 3.00
CA GLY A 111 10.02 -13.60 2.99
C GLY A 111 9.47 -12.19 2.78
N VAL A 112 8.17 -12.04 2.67
CA VAL A 112 7.48 -10.75 2.52
C VAL A 112 6.21 -10.75 3.35
N THR A 113 5.77 -9.53 3.71
CA THR A 113 4.46 -9.29 4.31
C THR A 113 3.65 -8.41 3.38
N LEU A 114 2.34 -8.57 3.42
CA LEU A 114 1.41 -7.77 2.62
C LEU A 114 0.43 -7.08 3.56
N THR A 115 0.09 -5.83 3.23
CA THR A 115 -1.00 -5.13 3.92
C THR A 115 -2.36 -5.54 3.33
N ALA A 116 -3.45 -5.21 4.02
CA ALA A 116 -4.75 -5.13 3.38
C ALA A 116 -4.69 -4.09 2.26
N ALA A 117 -5.58 -4.17 1.30
CA ALA A 117 -5.62 -3.22 0.21
C ALA A 117 -6.49 -2.02 0.58
N LEU A 118 -6.19 -0.88 -0.06
CA LEU A 118 -7.01 0.33 0.02
C LEU A 118 -7.63 0.62 -1.34
N ARG A 119 -8.90 0.98 -1.34
CA ARG A 119 -9.56 1.54 -2.52
C ARG A 119 -9.73 3.02 -2.31
N LEU A 120 -9.27 3.82 -3.24
CA LEU A 120 -9.28 5.27 -3.15
C LEU A 120 -9.99 5.85 -4.37
N ALA A 121 -10.74 6.93 -4.14
CA ALA A 121 -11.34 7.74 -5.20
C ALA A 121 -10.78 9.15 -5.08
N LEU A 122 -10.29 9.70 -6.19
CA LEU A 122 -9.80 11.07 -6.24
C LEU A 122 -10.98 12.03 -6.27
N GLY A 123 -10.96 13.03 -5.42
CA GLY A 123 -12.04 14.00 -5.29
C GLY A 123 -11.55 15.40 -5.04
N ASP A 124 -12.49 16.30 -4.86
CA ASP A 124 -12.22 17.71 -4.54
C ASP A 124 -11.96 17.92 -3.07
#